data_1b842585cdece56c5e7e392767505657
#
_entry.id   1b842585cdece56c5e7e392767505657
#
_cell.length_a   1.000
_cell.length_b   1.000
_cell.length_c   1.000
_cell.angle_alpha   90.00
_cell.angle_beta   90.00
_cell.angle_gamma   90.00
#
_symmetry.space_group_name_H-M   'P 1'
#
loop_
_entity.id
_entity.type
_entity.pdbx_description
1 polymer ?
#
loop_
_entity_poly.entity_id
_entity_poly.type
_entity_poly.pdbx_seq_one_letter_code
_entity_poly.pdbx_strand_id
1 'polypeptide(L)'
;MRALALDIGEVRVGIAASDATGTVATPVKVLPAQEVVSCSRSFRRVLEDYEPDLLVCGLPRTMAGEEGPQAERIRAVAHGISRACGIPLEFADERLSSAEAKRILRRQGLSERDMRGKVDMVAASLFLQAWLDSRNGSTTDERG
;
A
#
# COMPACT_ATOMS: atom_id res chain seq x y z
N MET A 1 -11.43 9.89 6.84
CA MET A 1 -10.59 8.78 7.36
C MET A 1 -9.27 8.75 6.61
N ARG A 2 -8.18 8.71 7.34
CA ARG A 2 -6.85 8.64 6.75
C ARG A 2 -6.38 7.19 6.67
N ALA A 3 -5.96 6.78 5.49
CA ALA A 3 -5.46 5.43 5.26
C ALA A 3 -3.99 5.46 4.86
N LEU A 4 -3.22 4.49 5.34
CA LEU A 4 -1.83 4.31 4.96
C LEU A 4 -1.72 2.95 4.28
N ALA A 5 -1.24 2.93 3.04
CA ALA A 5 -1.09 1.70 2.27
C ALA A 5 0.32 1.15 2.40
N LEU A 6 0.42 -0.16 2.52
CA LEU A 6 1.69 -0.88 2.60
C LEU A 6 1.75 -1.94 1.51
N ASP A 7 2.74 -1.83 0.65
CA ASP A 7 3.07 -2.85 -0.35
C ASP A 7 4.25 -3.64 0.22
N ILE A 8 3.95 -4.78 0.83
CA ILE A 8 4.91 -5.53 1.64
C ILE A 8 5.70 -6.51 0.78
N GLY A 9 6.98 -6.19 0.56
CA GLY A 9 7.93 -7.08 -0.10
C GLY A 9 8.82 -7.77 0.93
N GLU A 10 9.69 -8.66 0.45
CA GLU A 10 10.64 -9.35 1.33
C GLU A 10 11.76 -8.42 1.81
N VAL A 11 12.16 -7.49 0.97
CA VAL A 11 13.28 -6.58 1.24
C VAL A 11 12.80 -5.18 1.55
N ARG A 12 11.74 -4.72 0.86
CA ARG A 12 11.27 -3.34 0.95
C ARG A 12 9.75 -3.31 1.14
N VAL A 13 9.29 -2.23 1.77
CA VAL A 13 7.87 -1.92 1.88
C VAL A 13 7.64 -0.56 1.24
N GLY A 14 6.76 -0.51 0.24
CA GLY A 14 6.33 0.74 -0.36
C GLY A 14 5.17 1.32 0.44
N ILE A 15 5.19 2.62 0.65
CA ILE A 15 4.20 3.31 1.49
C ILE A 15 3.51 4.40 0.68
N ALA A 16 2.19 4.45 0.79
CA ALA A 16 1.38 5.53 0.23
C ALA A 16 0.36 5.96 1.28
N ALA A 17 -0.14 7.18 1.16
CA ALA A 17 -1.09 7.71 2.12
C ALA A 17 -2.26 8.38 1.42
N SER A 18 -3.45 8.31 2.02
CA SER A 18 -4.59 9.07 1.56
C SER A 18 -4.59 10.45 2.22
N ASP A 19 -5.34 11.37 1.62
CA ASP A 19 -5.63 12.64 2.26
C ASP A 19 -6.65 12.42 3.41
N ALA A 20 -6.93 13.48 4.15
CA ALA A 20 -7.84 13.41 5.30
C ALA A 20 -9.26 13.02 4.89
N THR A 21 -9.67 13.32 3.66
CA THR A 21 -11.01 12.99 3.16
C THR A 21 -11.14 11.55 2.66
N GLY A 22 -10.01 10.84 2.50
CA GLY A 22 -10.03 9.48 1.97
C GLY A 22 -10.34 9.41 0.48
N THR A 23 -9.93 10.42 -0.28
CA THR A 23 -10.25 10.54 -1.70
C THR A 23 -9.05 10.30 -2.62
N VAL A 24 -7.87 10.83 -2.25
CA VAL A 24 -6.68 10.80 -3.10
C VAL A 24 -5.55 10.07 -2.41
N ALA A 25 -4.92 9.13 -3.11
CA ALA A 25 -3.74 8.40 -2.65
C ALA A 25 -2.48 8.98 -3.26
N THR A 26 -1.45 9.17 -2.44
CA THR A 26 -0.16 9.73 -2.86
C THR A 26 0.98 8.83 -2.41
N PRO A 27 1.98 8.54 -3.27
CA PRO A 27 3.16 7.80 -2.84
C PRO A 27 3.91 8.59 -1.76
N VAL A 28 4.44 7.90 -0.75
CA VAL A 28 5.14 8.54 0.37
C VAL A 28 6.62 8.22 0.34
N LYS A 29 6.98 6.96 0.54
CA LYS A 29 8.37 6.52 0.51
C LYS A 29 8.46 5.00 0.49
N VAL A 30 9.68 4.51 0.33
CA VAL A 30 9.99 3.09 0.43
C VAL A 30 10.95 2.93 1.61
N LEU A 31 10.66 2.00 2.51
CA LEU A 31 11.50 1.69 3.65
C LEU A 31 11.96 0.23 3.59
N PRO A 32 13.10 -0.10 4.22
CA PRO A 32 13.47 -1.50 4.39
C PRO A 32 12.36 -2.25 5.13
N ALA A 33 12.05 -3.47 4.68
CA ALA A 33 10.96 -4.24 5.28
C ALA A 33 11.18 -4.46 6.78
N GLN A 34 12.42 -4.70 7.18
CA GLN A 34 12.76 -4.92 8.58
C GLN A 34 12.36 -3.73 9.46
N GLU A 35 12.52 -2.51 8.95
CA GLU A 35 12.18 -1.31 9.71
C GLU A 35 10.67 -1.14 9.91
N VAL A 36 9.88 -1.59 8.94
CA VAL A 36 8.43 -1.52 9.05
C VAL A 36 7.91 -2.63 9.97
N VAL A 37 8.40 -3.86 9.79
CA VAL A 37 7.98 -5.00 10.59
C VAL A 37 8.31 -4.80 12.07
N SER A 38 9.47 -4.24 12.37
CA SER A 38 9.89 -3.98 13.75
C SER A 38 9.30 -2.69 14.32
N CYS A 39 8.54 -1.95 13.53
CA CYS A 39 7.99 -0.64 13.92
C CYS A 39 9.10 0.29 14.42
N SER A 40 10.18 0.39 13.65
CA SER A 40 11.34 1.20 13.99
C SER A 40 11.02 2.70 13.92
N ARG A 41 12.00 3.50 14.31
CA ARG A 41 11.84 4.97 14.31
C ARG A 41 11.43 5.51 12.94
N SER A 42 11.99 4.98 11.85
CA SER A 42 11.68 5.45 10.50
C SER A 42 10.21 5.25 10.18
N PHE A 43 9.65 4.10 10.53
CA PHE A 43 8.24 3.83 10.29
C PHE A 43 7.34 4.61 11.25
N ARG A 44 7.73 4.70 12.52
CA ARG A 44 6.96 5.50 13.49
C ARG A 44 6.89 6.97 13.06
N ARG A 45 7.95 7.48 12.41
CA ARG A 45 7.94 8.84 11.88
C ARG A 45 6.87 9.02 10.82
N VAL A 46 6.71 8.03 9.93
CA VAL A 46 5.65 8.05 8.94
C VAL A 46 4.28 8.06 9.62
N LEU A 47 4.10 7.23 10.64
CA LEU A 47 2.82 7.18 11.38
C LEU A 47 2.52 8.52 12.07
N GLU A 48 3.53 9.18 12.61
CA GLU A 48 3.37 10.48 13.22
C GLU A 48 3.01 11.56 12.20
N ASP A 49 3.64 11.53 11.04
CA ASP A 49 3.43 12.54 10.00
C ASP A 49 2.05 12.42 9.34
N TYR A 50 1.55 11.20 9.14
CA TYR A 50 0.30 10.97 8.41
C TYR A 50 -0.89 10.62 9.30
N GLU A 51 -0.65 10.24 10.54
CA GLU A 51 -1.69 9.91 11.53
C GLU A 51 -2.81 9.04 10.96
N PRO A 52 -2.48 7.83 10.43
CA PRO A 52 -3.49 7.00 9.80
C PRO A 52 -4.45 6.39 10.80
N ASP A 53 -5.71 6.30 10.39
CA ASP A 53 -6.76 5.60 11.12
C ASP A 53 -6.81 4.13 10.75
N LEU A 54 -6.23 3.78 9.60
CA LEU A 54 -6.35 2.45 9.00
C LEU A 54 -5.10 2.13 8.18
N LEU A 55 -4.61 0.89 8.30
CA LEU A 55 -3.60 0.36 7.40
C LEU A 55 -4.30 -0.45 6.30
N VAL A 56 -3.90 -0.25 5.05
CA VAL A 56 -4.40 -1.02 3.91
C VAL A 56 -3.21 -1.74 3.28
N CYS A 57 -3.17 -3.06 3.40
CA CYS A 57 -2.07 -3.85 2.86
C CYS A 57 -2.51 -4.54 1.57
N GLY A 58 -1.68 -4.46 0.54
CA GLY A 58 -1.94 -5.14 -0.71
C GLY A 58 -1.71 -6.63 -0.59
N LEU A 59 -2.61 -7.44 -1.14
CA LEU A 59 -2.45 -8.89 -1.19
C LEU A 59 -2.19 -9.34 -2.62
N PRO A 60 -1.12 -10.12 -2.85
CA PRO A 60 -0.90 -10.69 -4.17
C PRO A 60 -1.92 -11.80 -4.42
N ARG A 61 -2.59 -11.73 -5.57
CA ARG A 61 -3.52 -12.75 -6.01
C ARG A 61 -3.15 -13.18 -7.40
N THR A 62 -3.48 -14.42 -7.74
CA THR A 62 -3.31 -14.90 -9.10
C THR A 62 -4.31 -14.17 -10.00
N MET A 63 -4.16 -14.29 -11.31
CA MET A 63 -5.09 -13.67 -12.25
C MET A 63 -6.50 -14.22 -12.10
N ALA A 64 -6.63 -15.42 -11.52
CA ALA A 64 -7.92 -16.01 -11.20
C ALA A 64 -8.53 -15.47 -9.89
N GLY A 65 -7.81 -14.61 -9.18
CA GLY A 65 -8.28 -14.04 -7.93
C GLY A 65 -7.99 -14.86 -6.68
N GLU A 66 -7.16 -15.90 -6.81
CA GLU A 66 -6.85 -16.79 -5.71
C GLU A 66 -5.63 -16.33 -4.91
N GLU A 67 -5.64 -16.61 -3.61
CA GLU A 67 -4.50 -16.33 -2.74
C GLU A 67 -3.63 -17.57 -2.62
N GLY A 68 -2.32 -17.38 -2.76
CA GLY A 68 -1.35 -18.45 -2.63
C GLY A 68 -0.49 -18.29 -1.37
N PRO A 69 0.61 -19.07 -1.25
CA PRO A 69 1.49 -19.01 -0.08
C PRO A 69 2.05 -17.62 0.21
N GLN A 70 2.31 -16.84 -0.82
CA GLN A 70 2.83 -15.49 -0.65
C GLN A 70 1.80 -14.59 0.04
N ALA A 71 0.51 -14.74 -0.32
CA ALA A 71 -0.54 -13.98 0.33
C ALA A 71 -0.66 -14.33 1.81
N GLU A 72 -0.51 -15.60 2.16
CA GLU A 72 -0.53 -16.03 3.55
C GLU A 72 0.60 -15.39 4.35
N ARG A 73 1.80 -15.36 3.77
CA ARG A 73 2.96 -14.73 4.40
C ARG A 73 2.69 -13.25 4.65
N ILE A 74 2.16 -12.56 3.65
CA ILE A 74 1.88 -11.13 3.77
C ILE A 74 0.79 -10.87 4.80
N ARG A 75 -0.24 -11.71 4.86
CA ARG A 75 -1.27 -11.58 5.91
C ARG A 75 -0.67 -11.65 7.30
N ALA A 76 0.22 -12.62 7.54
CA ALA A 76 0.87 -12.77 8.84
C ALA A 76 1.72 -11.55 9.18
N VAL A 77 2.52 -11.07 8.23
CA VAL A 77 3.37 -9.90 8.43
C VAL A 77 2.52 -8.66 8.70
N ALA A 78 1.46 -8.45 7.92
CA ALA A 78 0.58 -7.29 8.07
C ALA A 78 -0.13 -7.27 9.43
N HIS A 79 -0.60 -8.42 9.90
CA HIS A 79 -1.21 -8.52 11.23
C HIS A 79 -0.20 -8.19 12.33
N GLY A 80 1.06 -8.62 12.16
CA GLY A 80 2.14 -8.28 13.08
C GLY A 80 2.39 -6.78 13.14
N ILE A 81 2.41 -6.13 12.00
CA ILE A 81 2.60 -4.67 11.92
C ILE A 81 1.43 -3.95 12.59
N SER A 82 0.20 -4.37 12.28
CA SER A 82 -1.01 -3.79 12.86
C SER A 82 -0.99 -3.86 14.38
N ARG A 83 -0.61 -5.02 14.93
CA ARG A 83 -0.51 -5.18 16.39
C ARG A 83 0.57 -4.30 16.99
N ALA A 84 1.72 -4.23 16.31
CA ALA A 84 2.85 -3.46 16.84
C ALA A 84 2.55 -1.95 16.88
N CYS A 85 1.84 -1.42 15.91
CA CYS A 85 1.55 0.01 15.87
C CYS A 85 0.15 0.37 16.40
N GLY A 86 -0.70 -0.62 16.66
CA GLY A 86 -2.02 -0.38 17.25
C GLY A 86 -3.02 0.23 16.28
N ILE A 87 -2.86 0.04 14.97
CA ILE A 87 -3.74 0.60 13.95
C ILE A 87 -4.50 -0.54 13.26
N PRO A 88 -5.82 -0.42 13.07
CA PRO A 88 -6.61 -1.43 12.36
C PRO A 88 -6.10 -1.70 10.94
N LEU A 89 -6.38 -2.89 10.44
CA LEU A 89 -5.85 -3.37 9.17
C LEU A 89 -6.97 -3.84 8.25
N GLU A 90 -6.88 -3.49 6.97
CA GLU A 90 -7.68 -4.10 5.90
C GLU A 90 -6.76 -4.46 4.75
N PHE A 91 -7.25 -5.30 3.85
CA PHE A 91 -6.48 -5.77 2.70
C PHE A 91 -7.12 -5.29 1.39
N ALA A 92 -6.25 -5.05 0.40
CA ALA A 92 -6.66 -4.66 -0.93
C ALA A 92 -6.01 -5.58 -1.95
N ASP A 93 -6.64 -5.75 -3.10
CA ASP A 93 -6.10 -6.52 -4.21
C ASP A 93 -5.02 -5.71 -4.91
N GLU A 94 -3.78 -6.22 -4.94
CA GLU A 94 -2.66 -5.51 -5.59
C GLU A 94 -2.33 -6.05 -6.98
N ARG A 95 -3.16 -6.92 -7.56
CA ARG A 95 -2.90 -7.46 -8.91
C ARG A 95 -2.67 -6.32 -9.90
N LEU A 96 -1.62 -6.46 -10.71
CA LEU A 96 -1.26 -5.53 -11.78
C LEU A 96 -0.76 -4.17 -11.31
N SER A 97 -0.76 -3.87 -10.00
CA SER A 97 -0.30 -2.58 -9.51
C SER A 97 1.18 -2.33 -9.78
N SER A 98 2.03 -3.36 -9.64
CA SER A 98 3.45 -3.23 -9.95
C SER A 98 3.70 -2.99 -11.43
N ALA A 99 2.97 -3.68 -12.31
CA ALA A 99 3.10 -3.48 -13.76
C ALA A 99 2.65 -2.07 -14.16
N GLU A 100 1.55 -1.60 -13.60
CA GLU A 100 1.06 -0.25 -13.86
C GLU A 100 2.03 0.81 -13.32
N ALA A 101 2.58 0.59 -12.13
CA ALA A 101 3.59 1.49 -11.55
C ALA A 101 4.80 1.63 -12.47
N LYS A 102 5.29 0.51 -13.00
CA LYS A 102 6.41 0.54 -13.94
C LYS A 102 6.08 1.32 -15.20
N ARG A 103 4.87 1.15 -15.75
CA ARG A 103 4.46 1.90 -16.95
C ARG A 103 4.44 3.41 -16.67
N ILE A 104 3.90 3.81 -15.53
CA ILE A 104 3.85 5.23 -15.15
C ILE A 104 5.26 5.81 -15.05
N LEU A 105 6.15 5.11 -14.36
CA LEU A 105 7.52 5.59 -14.16
C LEU A 105 8.30 5.65 -15.48
N ARG A 106 8.09 4.69 -16.39
CA ARG A 106 8.71 4.72 -17.71
C ARG A 106 8.23 5.93 -18.52
N ARG A 107 6.96 6.27 -18.45
CA ARG A 107 6.42 7.46 -19.12
C ARG A 107 7.05 8.74 -18.60
N GLN A 108 7.46 8.73 -17.32
CA GLN A 108 8.16 9.87 -16.73
C GLN A 108 9.63 9.92 -17.11
N GLY A 109 10.11 8.95 -17.90
CA GLY A 109 11.49 8.92 -18.36
C GLY A 109 12.49 8.35 -17.38
N LEU A 110 12.06 7.66 -16.34
CA LEU A 110 12.97 7.07 -15.37
C LEU A 110 13.67 5.83 -15.95
N SER A 111 14.96 5.69 -15.61
CA SER A 111 15.73 4.49 -15.96
C SER A 111 15.29 3.32 -15.09
N GLU A 112 15.65 2.09 -15.50
CA GLU A 112 15.35 0.90 -14.70
C GLU A 112 15.93 1.00 -13.28
N ARG A 113 17.11 1.59 -13.17
CA ARG A 113 17.77 1.78 -11.88
C ARG A 113 16.97 2.72 -10.97
N ASP A 114 16.50 3.83 -11.51
CA ASP A 114 15.75 4.83 -10.75
C ASP A 114 14.35 4.29 -10.40
N MET A 115 13.76 3.49 -11.27
CA MET A 115 12.46 2.87 -11.00
C MET A 115 12.50 1.93 -9.82
N ARG A 116 13.59 1.16 -9.64
CA ARG A 116 13.68 0.17 -8.56
C ARG A 116 13.47 0.74 -7.18
N GLY A 117 13.82 2.01 -6.98
CA GLY A 117 13.62 2.66 -5.68
C GLY A 117 12.24 3.26 -5.50
N LYS A 118 11.37 3.20 -6.50
CA LYS A 118 10.08 3.90 -6.47
C LYS A 118 8.86 3.03 -6.77
N VAL A 119 9.07 1.88 -7.44
CA VAL A 119 7.96 1.03 -7.89
C VAL A 119 7.03 0.67 -6.74
N ASP A 120 7.59 0.30 -5.60
CA ASP A 120 6.79 -0.18 -4.48
C ASP A 120 5.85 0.89 -3.91
N MET A 121 6.32 2.13 -3.78
CA MET A 121 5.45 3.19 -3.26
C MET A 121 4.41 3.64 -4.29
N VAL A 122 4.74 3.61 -5.58
CA VAL A 122 3.77 3.91 -6.63
C VAL A 122 2.72 2.82 -6.71
N ALA A 123 3.14 1.54 -6.62
CA ALA A 123 2.20 0.42 -6.58
C ALA A 123 1.26 0.55 -5.37
N ALA A 124 1.79 0.92 -4.21
CA ALA A 124 0.98 1.15 -3.01
C ALA A 124 -0.07 2.23 -3.25
N SER A 125 0.30 3.33 -3.92
CA SER A 125 -0.64 4.41 -4.21
C SER A 125 -1.74 3.96 -5.18
N LEU A 126 -1.41 3.08 -6.12
CA LEU A 126 -2.38 2.60 -7.11
C LEU A 126 -3.44 1.70 -6.48
N PHE A 127 -3.03 0.70 -5.69
CA PHE A 127 -4.05 -0.15 -5.07
C PHE A 127 -4.80 0.59 -3.96
N LEU A 128 -4.16 1.55 -3.30
CA LEU A 128 -4.87 2.39 -2.32
C LEU A 128 -5.92 3.24 -3.02
N GLN A 129 -5.58 3.86 -4.16
CA GLN A 129 -6.54 4.66 -4.92
C GLN A 129 -7.74 3.82 -5.36
N ALA A 130 -7.48 2.60 -5.88
CA ALA A 130 -8.56 1.69 -6.28
C ALA A 130 -9.44 1.32 -5.08
N TRP A 131 -8.84 1.08 -3.92
CA TRP A 131 -9.56 0.76 -2.70
C TRP A 131 -10.43 1.93 -2.23
N LEU A 132 -9.89 3.14 -2.28
CA LEU A 132 -10.65 4.36 -1.93
C LEU A 132 -11.81 4.58 -2.90
N ASP A 133 -11.56 4.44 -4.20
CA ASP A 133 -12.57 4.64 -5.24
C ASP A 133 -13.69 3.62 -5.11
N SER A 134 -13.37 2.38 -4.79
CA SER A 134 -14.36 1.32 -4.59
C SER A 134 -15.30 1.67 -3.44
N ARG A 135 -14.77 2.17 -2.33
CA ARG A 135 -15.59 2.58 -1.19
C ARG A 135 -16.48 3.77 -1.54
N ASN A 136 -15.90 4.78 -2.16
CA ASN A 136 -16.62 6.00 -2.53
C ASN A 136 -17.64 5.72 -3.65
N GLY A 137 -17.25 4.89 -4.61
CA GLY A 137 -18.12 4.49 -5.70
C GLY A 137 -19.32 3.69 -5.23
N SER A 138 -19.13 2.76 -4.29
CA SER A 138 -20.24 1.99 -3.71
C SER A 138 -21.27 2.90 -3.07
N THR A 139 -20.82 3.93 -2.35
CA THR A 139 -21.70 4.89 -1.72
C THR A 139 -22.49 5.68 -2.78
N THR A 140 -21.82 6.07 -3.86
CA THR A 140 -22.43 6.81 -4.95
C THR A 140 -23.48 5.95 -5.67
N ASP A 141 -23.15 4.68 -5.91
CA ASP A 141 -24.04 3.75 -6.60
C ASP A 141 -25.34 3.52 -5.82
N GLU A 142 -25.26 3.46 -4.50
CA GLU A 142 -26.44 3.28 -3.66
C GLU A 142 -27.43 4.42 -3.80
N ARG A 143 -26.94 5.61 -4.11
CA ARG A 143 -27.79 6.78 -4.29
C ARG A 143 -28.31 6.92 -5.71
N GLY A 144 -27.64 6.27 -6.62
CA GLY A 144 -28.02 6.27 -8.03
C GLY A 144 -29.10 5.28 -8.28
#